data_8fa01f51041ee030395e8b679c8592a7
#
_entry.id   8fa01f51041ee030395e8b679c8592a7
#
_cell.length_a   1.000
_cell.length_b   1.000
_cell.length_c   1.000
_cell.angle_alpha   90.00
_cell.angle_beta   90.00
_cell.angle_gamma   90.00
#
_symmetry.space_group_name_H-M   'P 1'
#
loop_
_entity.id
_entity.type
_entity.pdbx_description
1 polymer ?
#
loop_
_entity_poly.entity_id
_entity_poly.type
_entity_poly.pdbx_seq_one_letter_code
_entity_poly.pdbx_strand_id
1 'polypeptide(L)'
;NRIKNNILKFQKNFKNINPLICFAVKANNNIKILNEISRLGVGADVVSMGELLAALKSNIKPKKIVFSGVGKSFEEIEFAIKKKILLINVESQSEIETILKIAKKINKKIDIGIRLNPNVDAKTMKEITTGKNSNKFGLTDKEVINLVNYYKNSKFLNIKCLSAHIGSQITNHTPYLKMLRAIQKIIDKYNFYFEYIDLGGEMGINYEKNKQMLNYKKYSEHVAKFVKKNNVKIIFEPGR
;
A
#
# COMPACT_ATOMS: atom_id res chain seq x y z
N ASN A 1 -21.85 3.50 15.48
CA ASN A 1 -20.59 2.78 15.45
C ASN A 1 -19.51 3.70 14.83
N ARG A 2 -18.48 4.09 15.64
CA ARG A 2 -17.43 5.04 15.23
C ARG A 2 -16.61 4.53 14.04
N ILE A 3 -16.26 3.24 14.03
CA ILE A 3 -15.49 2.60 12.95
C ILE A 3 -16.24 2.74 11.61
N LYS A 4 -17.50 2.34 11.58
CA LYS A 4 -18.37 2.47 10.40
C LYS A 4 -18.40 3.91 9.88
N ASN A 5 -18.62 4.88 10.78
CA ASN A 5 -18.70 6.28 10.41
C ASN A 5 -17.38 6.82 9.83
N ASN A 6 -16.23 6.41 10.40
CA ASN A 6 -14.92 6.80 9.89
C ASN A 6 -14.68 6.23 8.48
N ILE A 7 -15.01 4.97 8.26
CA ILE A 7 -14.89 4.33 6.94
C ILE A 7 -15.77 5.02 5.91
N LEU A 8 -17.04 5.24 6.21
CA LEU A 8 -17.98 5.92 5.30
C LEU A 8 -17.55 7.35 5.00
N LYS A 9 -17.06 8.09 5.99
CA LYS A 9 -16.50 9.43 5.80
C LYS A 9 -15.28 9.40 4.89
N PHE A 10 -14.38 8.42 5.06
CA PHE A 10 -13.22 8.24 4.21
C PHE A 10 -13.65 7.93 2.75
N GLN A 11 -14.52 6.95 2.55
CA GLN A 11 -15.08 6.60 1.24
C GLN A 11 -15.73 7.80 0.56
N LYS A 12 -16.51 8.60 1.31
CA LYS A 12 -17.15 9.83 0.78
C LYS A 12 -16.14 10.85 0.28
N ASN A 13 -15.02 11.05 1.00
CA ASN A 13 -13.99 12.00 0.60
C ASN A 13 -13.26 11.61 -0.69
N PHE A 14 -13.16 10.32 -0.97
CA PHE A 14 -12.43 9.78 -2.13
C PHE A 14 -13.36 9.14 -3.19
N LYS A 15 -14.68 9.39 -3.12
CA LYS A 15 -15.66 8.77 -4.03
C LYS A 15 -15.34 8.97 -5.52
N ASN A 16 -14.74 10.10 -5.88
CA ASN A 16 -14.45 10.47 -7.27
C ASN A 16 -13.34 9.61 -7.92
N ILE A 17 -12.52 8.93 -7.10
CA ILE A 17 -11.43 8.07 -7.56
C ILE A 17 -11.69 6.59 -7.27
N ASN A 18 -12.74 6.29 -6.49
CA ASN A 18 -13.14 4.93 -6.11
C ASN A 18 -11.96 4.03 -5.71
N PRO A 19 -11.16 4.39 -4.69
CA PRO A 19 -9.96 3.67 -4.33
C PRO A 19 -10.29 2.33 -3.68
N LEU A 20 -9.36 1.38 -3.77
CA LEU A 20 -9.35 0.23 -2.89
C LEU A 20 -8.84 0.67 -1.52
N ILE A 21 -9.66 0.52 -0.50
CA ILE A 21 -9.27 0.79 0.89
C ILE A 21 -8.92 -0.55 1.53
N CYS A 22 -7.69 -0.70 2.02
CA CYS A 22 -7.19 -1.85 2.74
C CYS A 22 -6.90 -1.44 4.19
N PHE A 23 -7.68 -1.94 5.14
CA PHE A 23 -7.44 -1.62 6.55
C PHE A 23 -6.14 -2.26 7.02
N ALA A 24 -5.25 -1.48 7.64
CA ALA A 24 -4.00 -1.97 8.21
C ALA A 24 -4.27 -2.80 9.47
N VAL A 25 -4.24 -4.13 9.33
CA VAL A 25 -4.64 -5.09 10.38
C VAL A 25 -3.76 -4.98 11.62
N LYS A 26 -2.49 -4.59 11.48
CA LYS A 26 -1.57 -4.28 12.59
C LYS A 26 -2.13 -3.28 13.61
N ALA A 27 -3.04 -2.39 13.20
CA ALA A 27 -3.66 -1.43 14.10
C ALA A 27 -4.72 -2.08 15.00
N ASN A 28 -5.44 -3.09 14.50
CA ASN A 28 -6.39 -3.88 15.28
C ASN A 28 -6.78 -5.16 14.52
N ASN A 29 -6.36 -6.31 15.03
CA ASN A 29 -6.63 -7.62 14.44
C ASN A 29 -7.87 -8.33 15.02
N ASN A 30 -8.71 -7.63 15.78
CA ASN A 30 -9.91 -8.20 16.36
C ASN A 30 -10.89 -8.66 15.25
N ILE A 31 -11.24 -9.93 15.24
CA ILE A 31 -12.09 -10.57 14.23
C ILE A 31 -13.46 -9.88 14.09
N LYS A 32 -14.07 -9.42 15.19
CA LYS A 32 -15.37 -8.71 15.14
C LYS A 32 -15.25 -7.39 14.39
N ILE A 33 -14.13 -6.67 14.60
CA ILE A 33 -13.84 -5.41 13.90
C ILE A 33 -13.56 -5.69 12.42
N LEU A 34 -12.73 -6.68 12.11
CA LEU A 34 -12.42 -7.05 10.73
C LEU A 34 -13.68 -7.53 9.97
N ASN A 35 -14.60 -8.22 10.62
CA ASN A 35 -15.90 -8.57 10.02
C ASN A 35 -16.74 -7.33 9.66
N GLU A 36 -16.79 -6.32 10.54
CA GLU A 36 -17.49 -5.07 10.22
C GLU A 36 -16.83 -4.34 9.03
N ILE A 37 -15.51 -4.31 9.00
CA ILE A 37 -14.70 -3.74 7.90
C ILE A 37 -15.00 -4.47 6.59
N SER A 38 -15.03 -5.80 6.61
CA SER A 38 -15.37 -6.64 5.45
C SER A 38 -16.77 -6.35 4.90
N ARG A 39 -17.79 -6.21 5.79
CA ARG A 39 -19.17 -5.87 5.40
C ARG A 39 -19.29 -4.51 4.71
N LEU A 40 -18.38 -3.58 5.01
CA LEU A 40 -18.31 -2.27 4.36
C LEU A 40 -17.53 -2.30 3.04
N GLY A 41 -17.13 -3.49 2.57
CA GLY A 41 -16.42 -3.68 1.31
C GLY A 41 -14.93 -3.30 1.34
N VAL A 42 -14.38 -3.02 2.53
CA VAL A 42 -12.98 -2.67 2.74
C VAL A 42 -12.11 -3.94 2.74
N GLY A 43 -10.91 -3.84 2.20
CA GLY A 43 -9.89 -4.88 2.17
C GLY A 43 -9.00 -4.87 3.40
N ALA A 44 -7.85 -5.54 3.32
CA ALA A 44 -6.85 -5.58 4.38
C ALA A 44 -5.43 -5.35 3.86
N ASP A 45 -4.66 -4.55 4.58
CA ASP A 45 -3.20 -4.54 4.54
C ASP A 45 -2.70 -5.40 5.70
N VAL A 46 -1.92 -6.44 5.38
CA VAL A 46 -1.39 -7.42 6.33
C VAL A 46 0.13 -7.44 6.27
N VAL A 47 0.77 -7.69 7.41
CA VAL A 47 2.24 -7.73 7.52
C VAL A 47 2.77 -9.04 8.11
N SER A 48 1.90 -10.03 8.29
CA SER A 48 2.26 -11.36 8.79
C SER A 48 1.23 -12.42 8.39
N MET A 49 1.62 -13.71 8.51
CA MET A 49 0.72 -14.85 8.34
C MET A 49 -0.49 -14.76 9.26
N GLY A 50 -0.28 -14.40 10.53
CA GLY A 50 -1.36 -14.29 11.52
C GLY A 50 -2.41 -13.25 11.12
N GLU A 51 -1.98 -12.10 10.61
CA GLU A 51 -2.88 -11.05 10.12
C GLU A 51 -3.61 -11.49 8.84
N LEU A 52 -2.91 -12.17 7.92
CA LEU A 52 -3.53 -12.72 6.73
C LEU A 52 -4.62 -13.75 7.06
N LEU A 53 -4.35 -14.65 8.00
CA LEU A 53 -5.34 -15.61 8.50
C LEU A 53 -6.54 -14.91 9.15
N ALA A 54 -6.30 -13.88 9.97
CA ALA A 54 -7.36 -13.10 10.60
C ALA A 54 -8.24 -12.39 9.56
N ALA A 55 -7.64 -11.79 8.53
CA ALA A 55 -8.34 -11.13 7.44
C ALA A 55 -9.23 -12.13 6.66
N LEU A 56 -8.67 -13.29 6.30
CA LEU A 56 -9.42 -14.35 5.59
C LEU A 56 -10.56 -14.91 6.44
N LYS A 57 -10.32 -15.17 7.75
CA LYS A 57 -11.35 -15.63 8.70
C LYS A 57 -12.49 -14.62 8.87
N SER A 58 -12.20 -13.34 8.63
CA SER A 58 -13.17 -12.25 8.71
C SER A 58 -13.89 -11.99 7.38
N ASN A 59 -13.87 -12.94 6.44
CA ASN A 59 -14.51 -12.87 5.13
C ASN A 59 -14.02 -11.69 4.25
N ILE A 60 -12.83 -11.18 4.49
CA ILE A 60 -12.20 -10.23 3.57
C ILE A 60 -11.78 -10.98 2.31
N LYS A 61 -12.25 -10.53 1.15
CA LYS A 61 -11.98 -11.20 -0.13
C LYS A 61 -10.47 -11.18 -0.43
N PRO A 62 -9.84 -12.31 -0.80
CA PRO A 62 -8.39 -12.34 -1.11
C PRO A 62 -7.95 -11.26 -2.11
N LYS A 63 -8.76 -10.99 -3.13
CA LYS A 63 -8.51 -9.92 -4.12
C LYS A 63 -8.63 -8.48 -3.58
N LYS A 64 -8.84 -8.32 -2.29
CA LYS A 64 -8.79 -7.05 -1.55
C LYS A 64 -7.74 -7.08 -0.44
N ILE A 65 -6.80 -8.03 -0.48
CA ILE A 65 -5.72 -8.15 0.52
C ILE A 65 -4.41 -7.80 -0.13
N VAL A 66 -3.66 -6.92 0.51
CA VAL A 66 -2.27 -6.55 0.19
C VAL A 66 -1.38 -7.06 1.31
N PHE A 67 -0.24 -7.67 0.98
CA PHE A 67 0.73 -8.13 1.95
C PHE A 67 1.98 -7.25 1.86
N SER A 68 2.16 -6.40 2.86
CA SER A 68 3.25 -5.43 2.97
C SER A 68 4.26 -5.84 4.05
N GLY A 69 5.30 -5.02 4.27
CA GLY A 69 6.29 -5.18 5.33
C GLY A 69 7.54 -5.94 4.92
N VAL A 70 8.61 -5.73 5.71
CA VAL A 70 9.93 -6.34 5.54
C VAL A 70 9.97 -7.75 6.16
N GLY A 71 10.83 -8.62 5.63
CA GLY A 71 11.13 -9.91 6.25
C GLY A 71 10.03 -10.95 6.16
N LYS A 72 9.22 -10.94 5.08
CA LYS A 72 8.27 -12.02 4.81
C LYS A 72 9.01 -13.33 4.62
N SER A 73 8.61 -14.38 5.35
CA SER A 73 9.19 -15.71 5.19
C SER A 73 8.76 -16.39 3.89
N PHE A 74 9.48 -17.43 3.51
CA PHE A 74 9.11 -18.25 2.34
C PHE A 74 7.69 -18.81 2.48
N GLU A 75 7.35 -19.33 3.66
CA GLU A 75 6.06 -19.93 3.98
C GLU A 75 4.93 -18.90 3.92
N GLU A 76 5.16 -17.69 4.40
CA GLU A 76 4.20 -16.58 4.34
C GLU A 76 3.92 -16.18 2.89
N ILE A 77 4.97 -16.04 2.08
CA ILE A 77 4.84 -15.72 0.66
C ILE A 77 4.11 -16.85 -0.08
N GLU A 78 4.50 -18.11 0.14
CA GLU A 78 3.86 -19.26 -0.50
C GLU A 78 2.38 -19.35 -0.13
N PHE A 79 2.04 -19.13 1.14
CA PHE A 79 0.66 -19.13 1.61
C PHE A 79 -0.16 -18.00 0.97
N ALA A 80 0.37 -16.79 0.93
CA ALA A 80 -0.29 -15.64 0.31
C ALA A 80 -0.58 -15.90 -1.18
N ILE A 81 0.39 -16.48 -1.91
CA ILE A 81 0.24 -16.87 -3.31
C ILE A 81 -0.86 -17.95 -3.46
N LYS A 82 -0.85 -18.98 -2.61
CA LYS A 82 -1.89 -20.03 -2.62
C LYS A 82 -3.29 -19.46 -2.37
N LYS A 83 -3.40 -18.45 -1.51
CA LYS A 83 -4.68 -17.75 -1.23
C LYS A 83 -5.08 -16.77 -2.32
N LYS A 84 -4.23 -16.53 -3.34
CA LYS A 84 -4.48 -15.65 -4.49
C LYS A 84 -4.86 -14.24 -4.04
N ILE A 85 -4.16 -13.68 -3.07
CA ILE A 85 -4.35 -12.30 -2.62
C ILE A 85 -4.12 -11.31 -3.78
N LEU A 86 -4.44 -10.04 -3.58
CA LEU A 86 -4.32 -9.04 -4.64
C LEU A 86 -2.86 -8.80 -5.01
N LEU A 87 -2.04 -8.46 -4.03
CA LEU A 87 -0.65 -8.06 -4.21
C LEU A 87 0.23 -8.50 -3.03
N ILE A 88 1.49 -8.78 -3.34
CA ILE A 88 2.58 -8.83 -2.36
C ILE A 88 3.48 -7.63 -2.66
N ASN A 89 3.54 -6.65 -1.75
CA ASN A 89 4.45 -5.51 -1.84
C ASN A 89 5.84 -5.93 -1.40
N VAL A 90 6.80 -5.94 -2.33
CA VAL A 90 8.20 -6.31 -2.07
C VAL A 90 9.03 -5.09 -1.70
N GLU A 91 9.96 -5.29 -0.79
CA GLU A 91 10.86 -4.25 -0.26
C GLU A 91 12.35 -4.58 -0.53
N SER A 92 12.64 -5.69 -1.22
CA SER A 92 14.00 -6.09 -1.59
C SER A 92 14.01 -6.99 -2.83
N GLN A 93 15.19 -7.08 -3.47
CA GLN A 93 15.41 -8.00 -4.58
C GLN A 93 15.30 -9.46 -4.11
N SER A 94 15.78 -9.78 -2.90
CA SER A 94 15.72 -11.15 -2.35
C SER A 94 14.28 -11.65 -2.17
N GLU A 95 13.33 -10.77 -1.83
CA GLU A 95 11.90 -11.12 -1.80
C GLU A 95 11.39 -11.47 -3.20
N ILE A 96 11.77 -10.70 -4.23
CA ILE A 96 11.41 -10.99 -5.62
C ILE A 96 11.94 -12.36 -6.04
N GLU A 97 13.19 -12.68 -5.69
CA GLU A 97 13.81 -13.97 -6.01
C GLU A 97 13.08 -15.13 -5.30
N THR A 98 12.64 -14.93 -4.06
CA THR A 98 11.81 -15.89 -3.33
C THR A 98 10.48 -16.12 -4.02
N ILE A 99 9.79 -15.06 -4.42
CA ILE A 99 8.52 -15.15 -5.17
C ILE A 99 8.74 -15.86 -6.50
N LEU A 100 9.84 -15.58 -7.20
CA LEU A 100 10.18 -16.24 -8.46
C LEU A 100 10.39 -17.76 -8.30
N LYS A 101 11.08 -18.21 -7.24
CA LYS A 101 11.24 -19.63 -6.94
C LYS A 101 9.87 -20.31 -6.78
N ILE A 102 8.96 -19.69 -6.02
CA ILE A 102 7.62 -20.22 -5.81
C ILE A 102 6.83 -20.20 -7.11
N ALA A 103 6.84 -19.09 -7.84
CA ALA A 103 6.11 -18.91 -9.09
C ALA A 103 6.51 -19.95 -10.16
N LYS A 104 7.81 -20.22 -10.28
CA LYS A 104 8.34 -21.27 -11.16
C LYS A 104 7.85 -22.66 -10.73
N LYS A 105 7.93 -22.97 -9.43
CA LYS A 105 7.49 -24.26 -8.87
C LYS A 105 6.02 -24.56 -9.18
N ILE A 106 5.15 -23.53 -9.09
CA ILE A 106 3.72 -23.70 -9.35
C ILE A 106 3.30 -23.34 -10.79
N ASN A 107 4.26 -22.96 -11.63
CA ASN A 107 4.07 -22.54 -13.02
C ASN A 107 2.98 -21.48 -13.18
N LYS A 108 3.03 -20.40 -12.36
CA LYS A 108 2.05 -19.29 -12.38
C LYS A 108 2.73 -17.95 -12.36
N LYS A 109 2.11 -16.98 -13.04
CA LYS A 109 2.49 -15.57 -12.97
C LYS A 109 1.90 -14.93 -11.71
N ILE A 110 2.75 -14.25 -10.91
CA ILE A 110 2.38 -13.66 -9.62
C ILE A 110 2.36 -12.15 -9.74
N ASP A 111 1.28 -11.54 -9.27
CA ASP A 111 1.12 -10.09 -9.18
C ASP A 111 1.87 -9.55 -7.95
N ILE A 112 2.77 -8.60 -8.16
CA ILE A 112 3.55 -7.97 -7.10
C ILE A 112 3.44 -6.44 -7.18
N GLY A 113 3.64 -5.80 -6.03
CA GLY A 113 3.95 -4.39 -5.91
C GLY A 113 5.42 -4.20 -5.55
N ILE A 114 6.00 -3.07 -5.90
CA ILE A 114 7.34 -2.67 -5.46
C ILE A 114 7.19 -1.46 -4.55
N ARG A 115 7.76 -1.52 -3.35
CA ARG A 115 7.74 -0.40 -2.41
C ARG A 115 8.88 0.56 -2.67
N LEU A 116 8.52 1.76 -3.10
CA LEU A 116 9.42 2.89 -3.25
C LEU A 116 9.64 3.60 -1.91
N ASN A 117 10.88 3.90 -1.59
CA ASN A 117 11.21 4.95 -0.62
C ASN A 117 11.33 6.28 -1.38
N PRO A 118 10.35 7.19 -1.29
CA PRO A 118 10.33 8.40 -2.11
C PRO A 118 11.26 9.50 -1.60
N ASN A 119 12.05 9.26 -0.56
CA ASN A 119 12.92 10.20 0.12
C ASN A 119 12.19 11.49 0.56
N VAL A 120 11.01 11.33 1.13
CA VAL A 120 10.15 12.43 1.61
C VAL A 120 10.17 12.48 3.13
N ASP A 121 10.54 13.63 3.67
CA ASP A 121 10.37 13.90 5.11
C ASP A 121 8.92 14.24 5.42
N ALA A 122 8.26 13.37 6.16
CA ALA A 122 6.89 13.56 6.61
C ALA A 122 6.76 14.59 7.75
N LYS A 123 7.89 15.05 8.32
CA LYS A 123 7.94 15.95 9.49
C LYS A 123 7.14 15.42 10.69
N THR A 124 7.14 14.11 10.88
CA THR A 124 6.56 13.41 12.03
C THR A 124 7.68 12.99 13.00
N MET A 125 7.33 12.31 14.10
CA MET A 125 8.33 11.76 15.02
C MET A 125 9.27 10.80 14.29
N LYS A 126 10.57 10.77 14.67
CA LYS A 126 11.59 9.96 13.97
C LYS A 126 11.21 8.47 13.92
N GLU A 127 10.61 7.98 14.98
CA GLU A 127 10.23 6.56 15.17
C GLU A 127 9.13 6.09 14.19
N ILE A 128 8.32 7.01 13.68
CA ILE A 128 7.20 6.71 12.77
C ILE A 128 7.40 7.26 11.35
N THR A 129 8.57 7.86 11.07
CA THR A 129 8.94 8.31 9.72
C THR A 129 9.53 7.14 8.95
N THR A 130 9.04 6.85 7.74
CA THR A 130 9.49 5.72 6.91
C THR A 130 9.94 6.13 5.50
N GLY A 131 9.81 7.39 5.14
CA GLY A 131 10.01 7.88 3.77
C GLY A 131 11.39 8.48 3.48
N LYS A 132 12.37 8.45 4.40
CA LYS A 132 13.72 8.97 4.18
C LYS A 132 14.69 7.87 3.77
N ASN A 133 15.74 8.22 3.01
CA ASN A 133 16.79 7.26 2.61
C ASN A 133 17.53 6.61 3.80
N SER A 134 17.52 7.24 4.98
CA SER A 134 18.07 6.68 6.21
C SER A 134 17.16 5.62 6.86
N ASN A 135 15.95 5.45 6.35
CA ASN A 135 15.00 4.48 6.88
C ASN A 135 15.16 3.12 6.20
N LYS A 136 14.89 2.05 6.94
CA LYS A 136 15.04 0.66 6.51
C LYS A 136 13.98 0.15 5.52
N PHE A 137 13.00 0.99 5.14
CA PHE A 137 11.83 0.56 4.38
C PHE A 137 11.91 0.99 2.92
N GLY A 138 11.55 0.05 2.03
CA GLY A 138 11.42 0.28 0.60
C GLY A 138 12.75 0.44 -0.13
N LEU A 139 12.65 0.51 -1.43
CA LEU A 139 13.75 0.59 -2.39
C LEU A 139 13.93 2.05 -2.86
N THR A 140 15.15 2.42 -3.17
CA THR A 140 15.44 3.71 -3.80
C THR A 140 14.84 3.78 -5.21
N ASP A 141 14.71 4.98 -5.76
CA ASP A 141 14.25 5.19 -7.14
C ASP A 141 15.11 4.41 -8.16
N LYS A 142 16.44 4.38 -7.99
CA LYS A 142 17.36 3.62 -8.85
C LYS A 142 17.10 2.11 -8.79
N GLU A 143 16.93 1.56 -7.60
CA GLU A 143 16.64 0.14 -7.40
C GLU A 143 15.29 -0.24 -8.00
N VAL A 144 14.24 0.56 -7.76
CA VAL A 144 12.90 0.36 -8.37
C VAL A 144 13.01 0.32 -9.90
N ILE A 145 13.71 1.29 -10.50
CA ILE A 145 13.89 1.37 -11.94
C ILE A 145 14.59 0.13 -12.50
N ASN A 146 15.68 -0.27 -11.84
CA ASN A 146 16.46 -1.44 -12.24
C ASN A 146 15.59 -2.71 -12.18
N LEU A 147 14.85 -2.91 -11.10
CA LEU A 147 13.99 -4.08 -10.92
C LEU A 147 12.83 -4.10 -11.92
N VAL A 148 12.17 -2.96 -12.16
CA VAL A 148 11.09 -2.89 -13.16
C VAL A 148 11.63 -3.22 -14.55
N ASN A 149 12.76 -2.64 -14.96
CA ASN A 149 13.36 -2.93 -16.27
C ASN A 149 13.79 -4.39 -16.40
N TYR A 150 14.37 -4.97 -15.35
CA TYR A 150 14.83 -6.35 -15.36
C TYR A 150 13.67 -7.37 -15.45
N TYR A 151 12.58 -7.12 -14.72
CA TYR A 151 11.48 -8.07 -14.60
C TYR A 151 10.25 -7.76 -15.46
N LYS A 152 10.19 -6.63 -16.21
CA LYS A 152 9.02 -6.23 -17.02
C LYS A 152 8.53 -7.31 -17.99
N ASN A 153 9.44 -8.14 -18.52
CA ASN A 153 9.12 -9.23 -19.46
C ASN A 153 9.12 -10.61 -18.79
N SER A 154 9.08 -10.68 -17.46
CA SER A 154 9.09 -11.95 -16.76
C SER A 154 7.84 -12.79 -17.06
N LYS A 155 8.04 -14.08 -17.33
CA LYS A 155 6.93 -15.05 -17.46
C LYS A 155 6.22 -15.31 -16.13
N PHE A 156 6.92 -15.10 -15.01
CA PHE A 156 6.48 -15.51 -13.68
C PHE A 156 6.13 -14.34 -12.74
N LEU A 157 6.47 -13.11 -13.13
CA LEU A 157 6.14 -11.91 -12.35
C LEU A 157 5.36 -10.92 -13.18
N ASN A 158 4.45 -10.23 -12.53
CA ASN A 158 3.71 -9.12 -13.06
C ASN A 158 3.77 -7.96 -12.06
N ILE A 159 4.56 -6.94 -12.37
CA ILE A 159 4.71 -5.76 -11.52
C ILE A 159 3.51 -4.85 -11.75
N LYS A 160 2.49 -4.96 -10.91
CA LYS A 160 1.24 -4.21 -11.06
C LYS A 160 1.16 -2.94 -10.25
N CYS A 161 1.97 -2.83 -9.19
CA CYS A 161 1.82 -1.76 -8.23
C CYS A 161 3.17 -1.10 -7.93
N LEU A 162 3.15 0.22 -7.82
CA LEU A 162 4.19 0.97 -7.12
C LEU A 162 3.57 1.48 -5.82
N SER A 163 4.13 1.05 -4.69
CA SER A 163 3.68 1.48 -3.38
C SER A 163 4.66 2.47 -2.75
N ALA A 164 4.17 3.38 -1.95
CA ALA A 164 4.99 4.30 -1.17
C ALA A 164 4.33 4.59 0.17
N HIS A 165 5.13 4.58 1.25
CA HIS A 165 4.67 4.89 2.59
C HIS A 165 5.71 5.79 3.28
N ILE A 166 5.34 7.04 3.59
CA ILE A 166 6.27 8.05 4.08
C ILE A 166 6.24 8.26 5.60
N GLY A 167 5.36 7.57 6.29
CA GLY A 167 5.28 7.63 7.75
C GLY A 167 3.86 7.47 8.29
N SER A 168 3.66 7.93 9.49
CA SER A 168 2.37 7.84 10.18
C SER A 168 2.04 9.18 10.84
N GLN A 169 0.75 9.42 11.16
CA GLN A 169 0.30 10.66 11.82
C GLN A 169 0.57 11.94 11.02
N ILE A 170 0.45 11.89 9.71
CA ILE A 170 0.64 13.05 8.84
C ILE A 170 -0.65 13.87 8.79
N THR A 171 -0.60 15.09 9.31
CA THR A 171 -1.75 16.01 9.38
C THR A 171 -1.71 17.12 8.32
N ASN A 172 -0.61 17.21 7.58
CA ASN A 172 -0.41 18.19 6.50
C ASN A 172 -0.37 17.48 5.14
N HIS A 173 -0.95 18.08 4.11
CA HIS A 173 -0.99 17.50 2.77
C HIS A 173 0.32 17.64 1.97
N THR A 174 1.25 18.53 2.37
CA THR A 174 2.51 18.79 1.63
C THR A 174 3.39 17.55 1.44
N PRO A 175 3.61 16.67 2.46
CA PRO A 175 4.35 15.43 2.27
C PRO A 175 3.73 14.52 1.22
N TYR A 176 2.39 14.41 1.19
CA TYR A 176 1.68 13.61 0.19
C TYR A 176 1.90 14.12 -1.23
N LEU A 177 1.91 15.45 -1.42
CA LEU A 177 2.20 16.05 -2.73
C LEU A 177 3.63 15.77 -3.18
N LYS A 178 4.59 15.78 -2.25
CA LYS A 178 5.98 15.43 -2.57
C LYS A 178 6.08 13.96 -2.96
N MET A 179 5.39 13.06 -2.26
CA MET A 179 5.31 11.63 -2.57
C MET A 179 4.72 11.41 -3.98
N LEU A 180 3.57 12.01 -4.28
CA LEU A 180 2.95 11.93 -5.60
C LEU A 180 3.87 12.44 -6.72
N ARG A 181 4.63 13.52 -6.47
CA ARG A 181 5.61 14.04 -7.43
C ARG A 181 6.78 13.08 -7.64
N ALA A 182 7.27 12.42 -6.57
CA ALA A 182 8.33 11.43 -6.68
C ALA A 182 7.88 10.24 -7.52
N ILE A 183 6.67 9.71 -7.26
CA ILE A 183 6.06 8.65 -8.06
C ILE A 183 5.89 9.09 -9.52
N GLN A 184 5.34 10.29 -9.75
CA GLN A 184 5.13 10.83 -11.10
C GLN A 184 6.44 10.96 -11.88
N LYS A 185 7.52 11.40 -11.23
CA LYS A 185 8.84 11.50 -11.88
C LYS A 185 9.34 10.15 -12.39
N ILE A 186 9.09 9.07 -11.64
CA ILE A 186 9.46 7.70 -12.07
C ILE A 186 8.61 7.28 -13.29
N ILE A 187 7.31 7.49 -13.22
CA ILE A 187 6.39 7.15 -14.31
C ILE A 187 6.76 7.92 -15.59
N ASP A 188 6.88 9.24 -15.52
CA ASP A 188 7.13 10.10 -16.68
C ASP A 188 8.52 9.84 -17.30
N LYS A 189 9.56 9.69 -16.46
CA LYS A 189 10.95 9.54 -16.95
C LYS A 189 11.21 8.20 -17.63
N TYR A 190 10.56 7.12 -17.17
CA TYR A 190 10.83 5.76 -17.61
C TYR A 190 9.67 5.13 -18.37
N ASN A 191 8.58 5.86 -18.56
CA ASN A 191 7.37 5.41 -19.23
C ASN A 191 6.84 4.07 -18.65
N PHE A 192 6.85 3.95 -17.33
CA PHE A 192 6.35 2.77 -16.64
C PHE A 192 4.83 2.86 -16.46
N TYR A 193 4.17 1.73 -16.67
CA TYR A 193 2.75 1.58 -16.39
C TYR A 193 2.54 0.67 -15.18
N PHE A 194 1.76 1.17 -14.21
CA PHE A 194 1.28 0.40 -13.08
C PHE A 194 -0.25 0.40 -13.07
N GLU A 195 -0.85 -0.75 -12.77
CA GLU A 195 -2.31 -0.83 -12.61
C GLU A 195 -2.76 -0.15 -11.31
N TYR A 196 -1.93 -0.26 -10.27
CA TYR A 196 -2.19 0.30 -8.96
C TYR A 196 -1.06 1.23 -8.52
N ILE A 197 -1.44 2.29 -7.80
CA ILE A 197 -0.53 3.09 -6.97
C ILE A 197 -1.04 3.01 -5.55
N ASP A 198 -0.21 2.47 -4.67
CA ASP A 198 -0.51 2.34 -3.25
C ASP A 198 0.14 3.51 -2.50
N LEU A 199 -0.70 4.32 -1.87
CA LEU A 199 -0.30 5.55 -1.19
C LEU A 199 -0.22 5.38 0.34
N GLY A 200 -0.26 4.13 0.82
CA GLY A 200 -0.19 3.84 2.25
C GLY A 200 -1.37 4.37 3.07
N GLY A 201 -1.19 4.39 4.39
CA GLY A 201 -2.26 4.73 5.33
C GLY A 201 -2.00 5.92 6.24
N GLU A 202 -0.97 6.58 6.11
CA GLU A 202 -0.23 7.63 6.80
C GLU A 202 -1.06 8.73 7.50
N MET A 203 -2.37 8.83 7.20
CA MET A 203 -3.25 9.93 7.61
C MET A 203 -3.37 9.99 9.13
N GLY A 204 -2.99 11.15 9.66
CA GLY A 204 -3.06 11.44 11.08
C GLY A 204 -4.49 11.66 11.58
N ILE A 205 -4.74 11.24 12.81
CA ILE A 205 -5.95 11.59 13.56
C ILE A 205 -5.59 12.55 14.68
N ASN A 206 -6.55 13.37 15.07
CA ASN A 206 -6.35 14.31 16.17
C ASN A 206 -6.60 13.62 17.52
N TYR A 207 -5.53 13.38 18.27
CA TYR A 207 -5.61 12.92 19.65
C TYR A 207 -5.79 14.10 20.64
N GLU A 208 -5.40 15.30 20.23
CA GLU A 208 -5.49 16.53 21.02
C GLU A 208 -6.43 17.51 20.29
N LYS A 209 -7.41 18.11 21.00
CA LYS A 209 -8.47 18.93 20.40
C LYS A 209 -7.99 20.11 19.53
N ASN A 210 -6.73 20.52 19.62
CA ASN A 210 -6.21 21.76 19.01
C ASN A 210 -5.21 21.53 17.86
N LYS A 211 -5.03 20.30 17.35
CA LYS A 211 -4.11 20.05 16.22
C LYS A 211 -4.82 20.11 14.87
N GLN A 212 -4.14 20.68 13.88
CA GLN A 212 -4.60 20.74 12.51
C GLN A 212 -4.81 19.33 11.95
N MET A 213 -5.94 19.11 11.30
CA MET A 213 -6.27 17.84 10.64
C MET A 213 -5.95 17.93 9.14
N LEU A 214 -5.65 16.77 8.55
CA LEU A 214 -5.48 16.64 7.12
C LEU A 214 -6.75 17.13 6.39
N ASN A 215 -6.57 18.03 5.45
CA ASN A 215 -7.65 18.45 4.57
C ASN A 215 -7.89 17.38 3.50
N TYR A 216 -8.79 16.43 3.79
CA TYR A 216 -9.11 15.31 2.90
C TYR A 216 -9.61 15.76 1.53
N LYS A 217 -10.36 16.88 1.46
CA LYS A 217 -10.85 17.41 0.18
C LYS A 217 -9.70 17.82 -0.73
N LYS A 218 -8.77 18.65 -0.23
CA LYS A 218 -7.58 19.04 -0.99
C LYS A 218 -6.72 17.82 -1.38
N TYR A 219 -6.54 16.87 -0.46
CA TYR A 219 -5.78 15.67 -0.75
C TYR A 219 -6.45 14.84 -1.85
N SER A 220 -7.76 14.61 -1.77
CA SER A 220 -8.51 13.85 -2.78
C SER A 220 -8.48 14.52 -4.17
N GLU A 221 -8.52 15.86 -4.24
CA GLU A 221 -8.39 16.61 -5.49
C GLU A 221 -7.02 16.37 -6.16
N HIS A 222 -5.93 16.36 -5.38
CA HIS A 222 -4.59 16.07 -5.90
C HIS A 222 -4.47 14.63 -6.38
N VAL A 223 -4.99 13.66 -5.60
CA VAL A 223 -4.99 12.25 -6.00
C VAL A 223 -5.85 12.05 -7.26
N ALA A 224 -7.00 12.71 -7.36
CA ALA A 224 -7.86 12.62 -8.55
C ALA A 224 -7.17 13.12 -9.82
N LYS A 225 -6.43 14.23 -9.74
CA LYS A 225 -5.61 14.73 -10.87
C LYS A 225 -4.54 13.72 -11.26
N PHE A 226 -3.87 13.13 -10.29
CA PHE A 226 -2.86 12.09 -10.52
C PHE A 226 -3.46 10.85 -11.20
N VAL A 227 -4.59 10.36 -10.71
CA VAL A 227 -5.34 9.21 -11.28
C VAL A 227 -5.73 9.49 -12.72
N LYS A 228 -6.30 10.67 -12.99
CA LYS A 228 -6.72 11.04 -14.36
C LYS A 228 -5.54 11.09 -15.33
N LYS A 229 -4.38 11.60 -14.87
CA LYS A 229 -3.17 11.69 -15.71
C LYS A 229 -2.60 10.32 -16.06
N ASN A 230 -2.57 9.39 -15.10
CA ASN A 230 -1.84 8.14 -15.22
C ASN A 230 -2.75 6.93 -15.51
N ASN A 231 -4.06 7.08 -15.47
CA ASN A 231 -5.05 5.98 -15.64
C ASN A 231 -4.79 4.80 -14.69
N VAL A 232 -4.59 5.08 -13.40
CA VAL A 232 -4.26 4.10 -12.36
C VAL A 232 -5.37 3.97 -11.33
N LYS A 233 -5.39 2.84 -10.60
CA LYS A 233 -6.22 2.65 -9.42
C LYS A 233 -5.42 2.96 -8.16
N ILE A 234 -6.07 3.57 -7.17
CA ILE A 234 -5.42 3.91 -5.90
C ILE A 234 -5.74 2.85 -4.85
N ILE A 235 -4.71 2.50 -4.08
CA ILE A 235 -4.84 1.76 -2.82
C ILE A 235 -4.51 2.72 -1.68
N PHE A 236 -5.31 2.66 -0.60
CA PHE A 236 -5.02 3.29 0.68
C PHE A 236 -5.03 2.24 1.79
N GLU A 237 -4.09 2.36 2.74
CA GLU A 237 -3.90 1.43 3.86
C GLU A 237 -4.14 2.09 5.24
N PRO A 238 -5.31 2.73 5.48
CA PRO A 238 -5.57 3.38 6.76
C PRO A 238 -5.65 2.37 7.90
N GLY A 239 -5.05 2.72 9.04
CA GLY A 239 -5.08 1.92 10.28
C GLY A 239 -5.74 2.65 11.47
N ARG A 240 -6.21 3.91 11.29
CA ARG A 240 -6.75 4.77 12.36
C ARG A 240 -8.13 5.30 12.07
#